data_8e322ac56e60d3e5e7968cce0b89a704
#
_entry.id   8e322ac56e60d3e5e7968cce0b89a704
#
_cell.length_a   1.000
_cell.length_b   1.000
_cell.length_c   1.000
_cell.angle_alpha   90.00
_cell.angle_beta   90.00
_cell.angle_gamma   90.00
#
_symmetry.space_group_name_H-M   'P 1'
#
loop_
_entity.id
_entity.type
_entity.pdbx_description
1 polymer ?
#
loop_
_entity_poly.entity_id
_entity_poly.type
_entity_poly.pdbx_seq_one_letter_code
_entity_poly.pdbx_strand_id
1 'polypeptide(L)'
;MRKLKLTSILGVMAATVIGGATLADDKPQVTTESITIPSSTVKFDLVKIPAGKVTIKDKDGKDKEVEVKSVWIGKLETRWDEFDIFWQKLDLSADQQKAGFDAENRPSKPYAPPDRGFGHTGWPAGSLMSAEAEKYVKWLSKVTKKKYRLPTVAEWTHAAKAGGKGEKLTAAQLKEVAWFVDNAEGAQGNQPMETGKKKPNAWGLHDMLGNVAEWCVREDGTLVAMGGGFEDAAEDVHADAQVEYTPKWQRDDPQDPKGKSWMSNGAHIGLRVVRED
;
A
#
# COMPACT_ATOMS: atom_id res chain seq x y z
N MET A 1 21.39 -30.52 88.23
CA MET A 1 20.42 -29.91 87.32
C MET A 1 21.17 -29.09 86.25
N ARG A 2 21.41 -29.64 85.08
CA ARG A 2 22.12 -28.95 84.02
C ARG A 2 21.08 -28.53 82.93
N LYS A 3 20.95 -27.24 82.64
CA LYS A 3 20.08 -26.70 81.59
C LYS A 3 20.77 -26.83 80.24
N LEU A 4 20.17 -27.57 79.35
CA LEU A 4 20.58 -27.58 77.93
C LEU A 4 20.01 -26.34 77.19
N LYS A 5 20.87 -25.61 76.54
CA LYS A 5 20.48 -24.52 75.65
C LYS A 5 20.33 -25.14 74.23
N LEU A 6 19.14 -25.01 73.64
CA LEU A 6 18.86 -25.36 72.28
C LEU A 6 19.17 -24.13 71.37
N THR A 7 20.16 -24.28 70.49
CA THR A 7 20.48 -23.24 69.50
C THR A 7 19.80 -23.60 68.20
N SER A 8 18.80 -22.81 67.79
CA SER A 8 18.14 -22.99 66.50
C SER A 8 18.97 -22.35 65.39
N ILE A 9 19.38 -23.14 64.41
CA ILE A 9 20.02 -22.66 63.19
C ILE A 9 18.91 -22.42 62.17
N LEU A 10 18.69 -21.14 61.82
CA LEU A 10 17.80 -20.73 60.72
C LEU A 10 18.58 -20.86 59.39
N GLY A 11 18.29 -21.89 58.63
CA GLY A 11 18.80 -22.03 57.27
C GLY A 11 18.04 -21.11 56.30
N VAL A 12 18.71 -20.14 55.76
CA VAL A 12 18.18 -19.31 54.67
C VAL A 12 18.40 -20.07 53.35
N MET A 13 17.32 -20.62 52.80
CA MET A 13 17.33 -21.10 51.40
C MET A 13 17.23 -19.91 50.44
N ALA A 14 18.31 -19.62 49.75
CA ALA A 14 18.31 -18.68 48.62
C ALA A 14 17.66 -19.40 47.40
N ALA A 15 16.46 -19.00 47.05
CA ALA A 15 15.83 -19.42 45.80
C ALA A 15 16.46 -18.61 44.65
N THR A 16 17.27 -19.30 43.85
CA THR A 16 17.78 -18.72 42.59
C THR A 16 16.62 -18.71 41.58
N VAL A 17 16.02 -17.55 41.38
CA VAL A 17 15.08 -17.35 40.28
C VAL A 17 15.91 -17.27 38.99
N ILE A 18 15.91 -18.35 38.22
CA ILE A 18 16.41 -18.31 36.83
C ILE A 18 15.37 -17.52 36.04
N GLY A 19 15.64 -16.23 35.85
CA GLY A 19 14.89 -15.38 34.95
C GLY A 19 15.03 -15.93 33.52
N GLY A 20 14.01 -16.61 33.05
CA GLY A 20 13.89 -16.93 31.63
C GLY A 20 13.84 -15.61 30.86
N ALA A 21 14.91 -15.28 30.12
CA ALA A 21 14.85 -14.26 29.11
C ALA A 21 13.85 -14.71 28.04
N THR A 22 12.65 -14.13 28.08
CA THR A 22 11.75 -14.19 26.93
C THR A 22 12.48 -13.50 25.80
N LEU A 23 12.85 -14.25 24.75
CA LEU A 23 13.26 -13.68 23.48
C LEU A 23 12.11 -12.79 23.03
N ALA A 24 12.28 -11.48 23.18
CA ALA A 24 11.39 -10.51 22.58
C ALA A 24 11.42 -10.78 21.08
N ASP A 25 10.24 -10.95 20.48
CA ASP A 25 10.05 -11.08 19.04
C ASP A 25 10.66 -9.82 18.41
N ASP A 26 11.86 -9.94 17.81
CA ASP A 26 12.70 -8.82 17.36
C ASP A 26 12.16 -8.28 16.01
N LYS A 27 10.83 -8.11 15.94
CA LYS A 27 10.19 -7.44 14.81
C LYS A 27 10.53 -5.96 14.89
N PRO A 28 11.07 -5.37 13.81
CA PRO A 28 11.35 -3.95 13.81
C PRO A 28 10.07 -3.18 14.14
N GLN A 29 10.11 -2.42 15.24
CA GLN A 29 8.97 -1.63 15.69
C GLN A 29 8.81 -0.44 14.73
N VAL A 30 7.87 -0.57 13.79
CA VAL A 30 7.54 0.51 12.86
C VAL A 30 6.56 1.50 13.50
N THR A 31 6.75 2.77 13.23
CA THR A 31 5.84 3.84 13.70
C THR A 31 4.70 3.98 12.70
N THR A 32 3.47 4.08 13.21
CA THR A 32 2.28 4.36 12.41
C THR A 32 1.71 5.73 12.78
N GLU A 33 1.27 6.50 11.79
CA GLU A 33 0.61 7.79 11.95
C GLU A 33 -0.72 7.78 11.19
N SER A 34 -1.81 8.20 11.86
CA SER A 34 -3.13 8.31 11.24
C SER A 34 -3.36 9.74 10.74
N ILE A 35 -3.69 9.88 9.47
CA ILE A 35 -3.91 11.15 8.79
C ILE A 35 -5.39 11.33 8.51
N THR A 36 -5.95 12.48 8.92
CA THR A 36 -7.29 12.89 8.50
C THR A 36 -7.18 13.78 7.27
N ILE A 37 -7.89 13.46 6.19
CA ILE A 37 -7.98 14.33 5.01
C ILE A 37 -8.76 15.60 5.38
N PRO A 38 -8.16 16.79 5.24
CA PRO A 38 -8.83 18.05 5.57
C PRO A 38 -10.19 18.20 4.89
N SER A 39 -11.13 18.83 5.59
CA SER A 39 -12.54 19.02 5.15
C SER A 39 -13.32 17.70 5.00
N SER A 40 -12.86 16.61 5.60
CA SER A 40 -13.54 15.32 5.62
C SER A 40 -13.37 14.60 6.96
N THR A 41 -14.08 13.48 7.14
CA THR A 41 -13.88 12.56 8.26
C THR A 41 -13.03 11.35 7.87
N VAL A 42 -12.59 11.28 6.61
CA VAL A 42 -11.83 10.16 6.06
C VAL A 42 -10.41 10.15 6.62
N LYS A 43 -9.97 8.96 7.01
CA LYS A 43 -8.64 8.74 7.59
C LYS A 43 -7.92 7.62 6.85
N PHE A 44 -6.60 7.75 6.77
CA PHE A 44 -5.70 6.69 6.34
C PHE A 44 -4.44 6.66 7.21
N ASP A 45 -3.81 5.50 7.27
CA ASP A 45 -2.62 5.29 8.08
C ASP A 45 -1.38 5.27 7.20
N LEU A 46 -0.32 5.88 7.71
CA LEU A 46 1.03 5.80 7.15
C LEU A 46 1.92 5.00 8.11
N VAL A 47 2.81 4.20 7.55
CA VAL A 47 3.87 3.49 8.28
C VAL A 47 5.20 4.11 7.90
N LYS A 48 6.03 4.43 8.91
CA LYS A 48 7.40 4.90 8.69
C LYS A 48 8.30 3.70 8.42
N ILE A 49 8.74 3.56 7.18
CA ILE A 49 9.71 2.51 6.81
C ILE A 49 11.14 2.99 7.08
N PRO A 50 12.04 2.13 7.57
CA PRO A 50 13.43 2.50 7.84
C PRO A 50 14.20 2.74 6.55
N ALA A 51 15.25 3.54 6.65
CA ALA A 51 16.26 3.61 5.58
C ALA A 51 16.96 2.26 5.43
N GLY A 52 17.41 1.95 4.23
CA GLY A 52 18.11 0.69 3.96
C GLY A 52 18.59 0.58 2.52
N LYS A 53 19.00 -0.62 2.15
CA LYS A 53 19.34 -0.98 0.77
C LYS A 53 18.39 -2.03 0.26
N VAL A 54 18.08 -1.96 -1.02
CA VAL A 54 17.22 -2.92 -1.70
C VAL A 54 17.76 -3.23 -3.08
N THR A 55 17.69 -4.49 -3.48
CA THR A 55 17.89 -4.87 -4.88
C THR A 55 16.57 -4.78 -5.61
N ILE A 56 16.55 -4.01 -6.70
CA ILE A 56 15.43 -3.86 -7.61
C ILE A 56 15.78 -4.40 -9.00
N LYS A 57 14.78 -4.67 -9.83
CA LYS A 57 14.98 -4.87 -11.27
C LYS A 57 14.92 -3.51 -11.97
N ASP A 58 15.95 -3.18 -12.75
CA ASP A 58 15.92 -2.03 -13.64
C ASP A 58 15.02 -2.29 -14.85
N LYS A 59 14.90 -1.32 -15.77
CA LYS A 59 14.07 -1.43 -16.97
C LYS A 59 14.49 -2.56 -17.93
N ASP A 60 15.74 -3.01 -17.85
CA ASP A 60 16.30 -4.10 -18.65
C ASP A 60 16.19 -5.46 -17.90
N GLY A 61 15.55 -5.50 -16.73
CA GLY A 61 15.37 -6.68 -15.88
C GLY A 61 16.62 -7.08 -15.09
N LYS A 62 17.68 -6.23 -15.05
CA LYS A 62 18.92 -6.49 -14.31
C LYS A 62 18.80 -6.07 -12.86
N ASP A 63 19.49 -6.80 -11.99
CA ASP A 63 19.58 -6.46 -10.58
C ASP A 63 20.42 -5.20 -10.36
N LYS A 64 19.86 -4.27 -9.57
CA LYS A 64 20.51 -3.03 -9.16
C LYS A 64 20.27 -2.80 -7.67
N GLU A 65 21.35 -2.64 -6.88
CA GLU A 65 21.24 -2.22 -5.48
C GLU A 65 21.02 -0.70 -5.41
N VAL A 66 20.01 -0.28 -4.63
CA VAL A 66 19.66 1.12 -4.44
C VAL A 66 19.54 1.42 -2.95
N GLU A 67 20.04 2.59 -2.51
CA GLU A 67 19.82 3.09 -1.17
C GLU A 67 18.45 3.78 -1.08
N VAL A 68 17.67 3.42 -0.07
CA VAL A 68 16.35 3.99 0.21
C VAL A 68 16.45 4.79 1.51
N LYS A 69 15.98 6.05 1.47
CA LYS A 69 15.82 6.87 2.67
C LYS A 69 14.58 6.44 3.44
N SER A 70 14.55 6.73 4.75
CA SER A 70 13.33 6.56 5.53
C SER A 70 12.23 7.47 4.99
N VAL A 71 11.06 6.91 4.75
CA VAL A 71 9.86 7.62 4.28
C VAL A 71 8.62 7.06 4.98
N TRP A 72 7.53 7.80 4.94
CA TRP A 72 6.21 7.33 5.33
C TRP A 72 5.49 6.78 4.10
N ILE A 73 4.93 5.58 4.19
CA ILE A 73 4.19 4.93 3.11
C ILE A 73 2.78 4.54 3.59
N GLY A 74 1.80 4.58 2.72
CA GLY A 74 0.44 4.13 3.02
C GLY A 74 0.43 2.71 3.58
N LYS A 75 -0.21 2.50 4.74
CA LYS A 75 -0.37 1.16 5.34
C LYS A 75 -1.16 0.22 4.44
N LEU A 76 -2.14 0.78 3.75
CA LEU A 76 -3.01 0.14 2.77
C LEU A 76 -2.81 0.80 1.40
N GLU A 77 -3.30 0.19 0.35
CA GLU A 77 -3.57 0.85 -0.92
C GLU A 77 -4.48 2.06 -0.70
N THR A 78 -4.39 3.09 -1.54
CA THR A 78 -5.36 4.21 -1.49
C THR A 78 -6.74 3.68 -1.84
N ARG A 79 -7.72 3.91 -0.96
CA ARG A 79 -9.09 3.41 -1.10
C ARG A 79 -10.00 4.42 -1.79
N TRP A 80 -11.15 3.96 -2.25
CA TRP A 80 -12.19 4.83 -2.79
C TRP A 80 -12.62 5.90 -1.80
N ASP A 81 -12.74 5.58 -0.51
CA ASP A 81 -13.06 6.56 0.55
C ASP A 81 -12.14 7.80 0.50
N GLU A 82 -10.86 7.57 0.27
CA GLU A 82 -9.84 8.62 0.21
C GLU A 82 -9.86 9.33 -1.15
N PHE A 83 -9.96 8.55 -2.23
CA PHE A 83 -9.93 9.06 -3.59
C PHE A 83 -11.17 9.88 -3.95
N ASP A 84 -12.33 9.54 -3.38
CA ASP A 84 -13.60 10.25 -3.59
C ASP A 84 -13.55 11.72 -3.14
N ILE A 85 -12.85 12.00 -2.03
CA ILE A 85 -12.69 13.40 -1.60
C ILE A 85 -12.07 14.24 -2.71
N PHE A 86 -11.10 13.67 -3.41
CA PHE A 86 -10.45 14.29 -4.56
C PHE A 86 -11.33 14.29 -5.82
N TRP A 87 -11.79 13.13 -6.24
CA TRP A 87 -12.50 12.95 -7.51
C TRP A 87 -13.87 13.61 -7.51
N GLN A 88 -14.68 13.38 -6.46
CA GLN A 88 -16.01 13.95 -6.33
C GLN A 88 -15.98 15.38 -5.80
N LYS A 89 -14.79 15.95 -5.55
CA LYS A 89 -14.59 17.33 -5.08
C LYS A 89 -15.28 17.60 -3.73
N LEU A 90 -15.28 16.61 -2.84
CA LEU A 90 -15.96 16.71 -1.54
C LEU A 90 -15.24 17.68 -0.57
N ASP A 91 -14.02 18.08 -0.90
CA ASP A 91 -13.24 19.12 -0.21
C ASP A 91 -13.64 20.55 -0.60
N LEU A 92 -14.53 20.73 -1.58
CA LEU A 92 -14.97 22.04 -2.10
C LEU A 92 -16.39 22.34 -1.66
N SER A 93 -16.68 23.62 -1.42
CA SER A 93 -18.04 24.08 -1.22
C SER A 93 -18.89 23.94 -2.50
N ALA A 94 -20.22 23.92 -2.35
CA ALA A 94 -21.14 23.84 -3.50
C ALA A 94 -20.91 24.98 -4.52
N ASP A 95 -20.64 26.20 -4.04
CA ASP A 95 -20.37 27.34 -4.90
C ASP A 95 -19.05 27.19 -5.66
N GLN A 96 -18.00 26.67 -5.02
CA GLN A 96 -16.72 26.36 -5.67
C GLN A 96 -16.87 25.27 -6.74
N GLN A 97 -17.64 24.21 -6.45
CA GLN A 97 -17.92 23.15 -7.41
C GLN A 97 -18.69 23.70 -8.63
N LYS A 98 -19.72 24.52 -8.40
CA LYS A 98 -20.54 25.16 -9.44
C LYS A 98 -19.71 26.12 -10.30
N ALA A 99 -18.77 26.85 -9.70
CA ALA A 99 -17.85 27.74 -10.39
C ALA A 99 -16.73 26.99 -11.15
N GLY A 100 -16.66 25.66 -11.08
CA GLY A 100 -15.63 24.87 -11.74
C GLY A 100 -14.23 25.02 -11.12
N PHE A 101 -14.17 25.44 -9.84
CA PHE A 101 -12.90 25.61 -9.15
C PHE A 101 -12.05 24.34 -9.21
N ASP A 102 -10.77 24.45 -9.58
CA ASP A 102 -9.79 23.35 -9.65
C ASP A 102 -10.21 22.17 -10.59
N ALA A 103 -11.15 22.40 -11.52
CA ALA A 103 -11.71 21.32 -12.33
C ALA A 103 -10.69 20.64 -13.26
N GLU A 104 -9.71 21.37 -13.75
CA GLU A 104 -8.64 20.87 -14.64
C GLU A 104 -7.67 19.92 -13.91
N ASN A 105 -7.54 20.07 -12.58
CA ASN A 105 -6.69 19.24 -11.73
C ASN A 105 -7.43 18.04 -11.14
N ARG A 106 -8.68 17.83 -11.52
CA ARG A 106 -9.52 16.72 -11.07
C ARG A 106 -9.79 15.74 -12.20
N PRO A 107 -10.02 14.44 -11.90
CA PRO A 107 -10.40 13.47 -12.92
C PRO A 107 -11.66 13.89 -13.67
N SER A 108 -11.70 13.62 -14.96
CA SER A 108 -12.91 13.76 -15.76
C SER A 108 -13.99 12.78 -15.29
N LYS A 109 -15.25 13.05 -15.67
CA LYS A 109 -16.33 12.10 -15.41
C LYS A 109 -16.05 10.80 -16.18
N PRO A 110 -16.07 9.64 -15.51
CA PRO A 110 -15.85 8.35 -16.18
C PRO A 110 -17.06 7.99 -17.06
N TYR A 111 -16.83 7.20 -18.08
CA TYR A 111 -17.88 6.65 -18.93
C TYR A 111 -18.77 5.65 -18.17
N ALA A 112 -18.16 4.80 -17.35
CA ALA A 112 -18.81 3.85 -16.47
C ALA A 112 -18.30 4.06 -15.02
N PRO A 113 -19.01 3.58 -13.99
CA PRO A 113 -18.51 3.63 -12.62
C PRO A 113 -17.10 3.05 -12.54
N PRO A 114 -16.10 3.79 -12.02
CA PRO A 114 -14.71 3.35 -12.07
C PRO A 114 -14.43 2.18 -11.11
N ASP A 115 -15.24 2.01 -10.08
CA ASP A 115 -15.24 0.85 -9.17
C ASP A 115 -15.89 -0.40 -9.79
N ARG A 116 -16.54 -0.25 -10.96
CA ARG A 116 -17.21 -1.32 -11.73
C ARG A 116 -18.27 -2.10 -10.95
N GLY A 117 -18.70 -1.59 -9.79
CA GLY A 117 -19.61 -2.28 -8.90
C GLY A 117 -18.98 -3.45 -8.13
N PHE A 118 -17.66 -3.56 -8.12
CA PHE A 118 -16.94 -4.58 -7.35
C PHE A 118 -17.03 -4.33 -5.84
N GLY A 119 -17.00 -3.07 -5.45
CA GLY A 119 -17.02 -2.59 -4.06
C GLY A 119 -16.46 -1.19 -4.00
N HIS A 120 -16.83 -0.43 -2.97
CA HIS A 120 -16.45 0.97 -2.88
C HIS A 120 -15.79 1.30 -1.54
N THR A 121 -16.56 1.45 -0.46
CA THR A 121 -16.03 1.74 0.88
C THR A 121 -15.11 0.63 1.35
N GLY A 122 -13.85 0.95 1.62
CA GLY A 122 -12.83 0.00 2.06
C GLY A 122 -12.12 -0.75 0.91
N TRP A 123 -12.55 -0.59 -0.36
CA TRP A 123 -11.88 -1.19 -1.53
C TRP A 123 -10.82 -0.26 -2.11
N PRO A 124 -9.78 -0.81 -2.78
CA PRO A 124 -8.75 0.01 -3.41
C PRO A 124 -9.33 0.82 -4.57
N ALA A 125 -8.88 2.06 -4.71
CA ALA A 125 -9.19 2.89 -5.85
C ALA A 125 -8.42 2.37 -7.07
N GLY A 126 -9.13 1.73 -7.98
CA GLY A 126 -8.57 1.14 -9.20
C GLY A 126 -8.96 1.87 -10.47
N SER A 127 -8.61 1.31 -11.62
CA SER A 127 -8.89 1.89 -12.96
C SER A 127 -8.22 3.25 -13.24
N LEU A 128 -7.15 3.60 -12.52
CA LEU A 128 -6.55 4.93 -12.52
C LEU A 128 -5.42 5.06 -13.54
N MET A 129 -5.53 6.00 -14.48
CA MET A 129 -4.38 6.43 -15.28
C MET A 129 -3.29 7.01 -14.37
N SER A 130 -2.03 6.79 -14.71
CA SER A 130 -0.89 7.29 -13.94
C SER A 130 -0.93 8.79 -13.70
N ALA A 131 -1.39 9.57 -14.69
CA ALA A 131 -1.56 11.01 -14.55
C ALA A 131 -2.55 11.41 -13.45
N GLU A 132 -3.61 10.61 -13.22
CA GLU A 132 -4.57 10.87 -12.15
C GLU A 132 -4.02 10.49 -10.77
N ALA A 133 -3.21 9.43 -10.70
CA ALA A 133 -2.47 9.10 -9.48
C ALA A 133 -1.51 10.24 -9.09
N GLU A 134 -0.79 10.83 -10.05
CA GLU A 134 0.04 12.02 -9.81
C GLU A 134 -0.76 13.25 -9.38
N LYS A 135 -1.93 13.50 -9.99
CA LYS A 135 -2.80 14.61 -9.58
C LYS A 135 -3.32 14.42 -8.16
N TYR A 136 -3.70 13.19 -7.79
CA TYR A 136 -4.14 12.87 -6.44
C TYR A 136 -3.08 13.21 -5.39
N VAL A 137 -1.84 12.77 -5.55
CA VAL A 137 -0.79 13.04 -4.56
C VAL A 137 -0.41 14.52 -4.50
N LYS A 138 -0.49 15.27 -5.63
CA LYS A 138 -0.33 16.72 -5.65
C LYS A 138 -1.46 17.42 -4.89
N TRP A 139 -2.71 17.00 -5.11
CA TRP A 139 -3.86 17.49 -4.35
C TRP A 139 -3.72 17.20 -2.85
N LEU A 140 -3.39 15.94 -2.50
CA LEU A 140 -3.20 15.54 -1.10
C LEU A 140 -2.13 16.38 -0.41
N SER A 141 -1.04 16.68 -1.12
CA SER A 141 0.01 17.60 -0.64
C SER A 141 -0.52 19.01 -0.38
N LYS A 142 -1.34 19.52 -1.30
CA LYS A 142 -1.94 20.87 -1.21
C LYS A 142 -2.86 20.99 0.00
N VAL A 143 -3.74 20.01 0.22
CA VAL A 143 -4.75 20.09 1.30
C VAL A 143 -4.16 19.78 2.68
N THR A 144 -3.20 18.86 2.78
CA THR A 144 -2.59 18.46 4.06
C THR A 144 -1.41 19.35 4.46
N LYS A 145 -0.87 20.17 3.53
CA LYS A 145 0.38 20.95 3.71
C LYS A 145 1.61 20.08 4.02
N LYS A 146 1.59 18.84 3.59
CA LYS A 146 2.69 17.87 3.67
C LYS A 146 3.07 17.44 2.26
N LYS A 147 4.28 16.94 2.05
CA LYS A 147 4.76 16.55 0.73
C LYS A 147 4.44 15.07 0.47
N TYR A 148 3.41 14.82 -0.32
CA TYR A 148 3.03 13.48 -0.81
C TYR A 148 3.44 13.31 -2.27
N ARG A 149 3.75 12.08 -2.63
CA ARG A 149 4.09 11.65 -3.99
C ARG A 149 3.82 10.16 -4.16
N LEU A 150 3.93 9.68 -5.38
CA LEU A 150 4.02 8.24 -5.64
C LEU A 150 5.35 7.69 -5.10
N PRO A 151 5.41 6.43 -4.67
CA PRO A 151 6.66 5.77 -4.32
C PRO A 151 7.58 5.66 -5.54
N THR A 152 8.88 5.69 -5.32
CA THR A 152 9.82 5.17 -6.32
C THR A 152 9.76 3.64 -6.33
N VAL A 153 10.17 3.01 -7.44
CA VAL A 153 10.30 1.54 -7.52
C VAL A 153 11.14 1.00 -6.36
N ALA A 154 12.24 1.69 -6.01
CA ALA A 154 13.10 1.26 -4.91
C ALA A 154 12.40 1.34 -3.54
N GLU A 155 11.69 2.43 -3.24
CA GLU A 155 10.95 2.60 -1.99
C GLU A 155 9.82 1.58 -1.86
N TRP A 156 9.07 1.37 -2.94
CA TRP A 156 7.99 0.41 -2.97
C TRP A 156 8.51 -1.03 -2.78
N THR A 157 9.56 -1.42 -3.52
CA THR A 157 10.18 -2.75 -3.40
C THR A 157 10.78 -2.97 -2.01
N HIS A 158 11.42 -1.94 -1.42
CA HIS A 158 11.94 -1.99 -0.06
C HIS A 158 10.82 -2.21 0.95
N ALA A 159 9.70 -1.49 0.80
CA ALA A 159 8.51 -1.64 1.62
C ALA A 159 7.88 -3.03 1.47
N ALA A 160 7.76 -3.54 0.26
CA ALA A 160 7.20 -4.87 -0.02
C ALA A 160 8.06 -6.00 0.59
N LYS A 161 9.38 -5.91 0.45
CA LYS A 161 10.34 -6.88 1.00
C LYS A 161 10.49 -6.78 2.52
N ALA A 162 10.12 -5.65 3.13
CA ALA A 162 10.12 -5.41 4.58
C ALA A 162 11.39 -5.88 5.29
N GLY A 163 12.56 -5.56 4.71
CA GLY A 163 13.87 -5.97 5.22
C GLY A 163 14.28 -7.40 4.88
N GLY A 164 13.40 -8.19 4.24
CA GLY A 164 13.72 -9.53 3.74
C GLY A 164 14.35 -9.50 2.34
N LYS A 165 14.72 -10.67 1.84
CA LYS A 165 15.30 -10.82 0.48
C LYS A 165 14.26 -10.70 -0.62
N GLY A 166 12.96 -10.79 -0.30
CA GLY A 166 11.87 -10.75 -1.28
C GLY A 166 11.80 -12.01 -2.14
N GLU A 167 12.06 -13.17 -1.53
CA GLU A 167 11.90 -14.45 -2.21
C GLU A 167 10.46 -14.61 -2.70
N LYS A 168 10.30 -15.18 -3.89
CA LYS A 168 8.96 -15.47 -4.42
C LYS A 168 8.25 -16.47 -3.50
N LEU A 169 7.02 -16.13 -3.11
CA LEU A 169 6.19 -16.99 -2.30
C LEU A 169 5.58 -18.10 -3.16
N THR A 170 5.39 -19.27 -2.57
CA THR A 170 4.55 -20.31 -3.19
C THR A 170 3.10 -19.84 -3.25
N ALA A 171 2.29 -20.40 -4.16
CA ALA A 171 0.88 -20.05 -4.25
C ALA A 171 0.13 -20.22 -2.91
N ALA A 172 0.48 -21.24 -2.10
CA ALA A 172 -0.10 -21.44 -0.78
C ALA A 172 0.27 -20.32 0.21
N GLN A 173 1.52 -19.89 0.23
CA GLN A 173 1.98 -18.75 1.05
C GLN A 173 1.36 -17.43 0.57
N LEU A 174 1.27 -17.26 -0.75
CA LEU A 174 0.70 -16.06 -1.36
C LEU A 174 -0.77 -15.89 -0.98
N LYS A 175 -1.57 -16.95 -0.90
CA LYS A 175 -2.98 -16.91 -0.45
C LYS A 175 -3.18 -16.29 0.93
N GLU A 176 -2.17 -16.35 1.80
CA GLU A 176 -2.25 -15.78 3.14
C GLU A 176 -2.05 -14.25 3.18
N VAL A 177 -1.34 -13.70 2.18
CA VAL A 177 -0.87 -12.31 2.17
C VAL A 177 -1.34 -11.49 0.98
N ALA A 178 -1.94 -12.11 -0.04
CA ALA A 178 -2.30 -11.48 -1.31
C ALA A 178 -3.65 -11.95 -1.87
N TRP A 179 -4.26 -11.08 -2.67
CA TRP A 179 -5.39 -11.40 -3.53
C TRP A 179 -4.89 -11.49 -4.99
N PHE A 180 -5.11 -12.62 -5.63
CA PHE A 180 -4.68 -12.92 -7.01
C PHE A 180 -5.68 -13.88 -7.66
N VAL A 181 -5.46 -14.28 -8.90
CA VAL A 181 -6.45 -15.02 -9.70
C VAL A 181 -7.06 -16.24 -9.00
N ASP A 182 -6.29 -16.95 -8.14
CA ASP A 182 -6.77 -18.17 -7.48
C ASP A 182 -7.65 -17.93 -6.24
N ASN A 183 -7.77 -16.70 -5.76
CA ASN A 183 -8.49 -16.41 -4.50
C ASN A 183 -9.22 -15.07 -4.47
N ALA A 184 -9.23 -14.31 -5.56
CA ALA A 184 -9.89 -13.02 -5.67
C ALA A 184 -11.29 -13.12 -6.30
N GLU A 185 -11.93 -14.28 -6.21
CA GLU A 185 -13.27 -14.50 -6.78
C GLU A 185 -14.34 -13.79 -5.94
N GLY A 186 -15.15 -12.98 -6.61
CA GLY A 186 -16.29 -12.28 -6.05
C GLY A 186 -17.55 -12.47 -6.87
N ALA A 187 -18.54 -11.61 -6.67
CA ALA A 187 -19.85 -11.74 -7.34
C ALA A 187 -19.81 -11.61 -8.86
N GLN A 188 -18.77 -11.01 -9.41
CA GLN A 188 -18.60 -10.74 -10.86
C GLN A 188 -17.38 -11.44 -11.46
N GLY A 189 -16.92 -12.53 -10.84
CA GLY A 189 -15.66 -13.19 -11.18
C GLY A 189 -14.49 -12.61 -10.39
N ASN A 190 -13.28 -12.69 -10.93
CA ASN A 190 -12.11 -12.09 -10.27
C ASN A 190 -12.24 -10.57 -10.21
N GLN A 191 -12.06 -10.05 -9.02
CA GLN A 191 -12.26 -8.62 -8.72
C GLN A 191 -11.30 -8.18 -7.62
N PRO A 192 -11.00 -6.87 -7.48
CA PRO A 192 -10.30 -6.38 -6.30
C PRO A 192 -11.11 -6.71 -5.05
N MET A 193 -10.44 -6.87 -3.93
CA MET A 193 -11.05 -7.18 -2.64
C MET A 193 -10.84 -6.05 -1.66
N GLU A 194 -11.62 -6.01 -0.59
CA GLU A 194 -11.47 -5.03 0.48
C GLU A 194 -10.05 -5.05 1.05
N THR A 195 -9.43 -3.87 1.18
CA THR A 195 -8.05 -3.72 1.61
C THR A 195 -7.82 -4.18 3.06
N GLY A 196 -6.62 -4.66 3.36
CA GLY A 196 -6.23 -5.01 4.73
C GLY A 196 -6.81 -6.33 5.25
N LYS A 197 -7.44 -7.14 4.42
CA LYS A 197 -8.02 -8.44 4.84
C LYS A 197 -7.02 -9.59 4.83
N LYS A 198 -5.88 -9.41 4.21
CA LYS A 198 -4.77 -10.37 4.23
C LYS A 198 -3.75 -10.00 5.31
N LYS A 199 -2.87 -10.94 5.66
CA LYS A 199 -1.81 -10.71 6.64
C LYS A 199 -0.84 -9.63 6.13
N PRO A 200 -0.43 -8.70 7.00
CA PRO A 200 0.57 -7.71 6.64
C PRO A 200 1.97 -8.33 6.55
N ASN A 201 2.87 -7.63 5.87
CA ASN A 201 4.28 -7.96 5.91
C ASN A 201 4.93 -7.61 7.28
N ALA A 202 6.24 -7.83 7.43
CA ALA A 202 6.95 -7.62 8.69
C ALA A 202 6.92 -6.16 9.18
N TRP A 203 6.67 -5.19 8.30
CA TRP A 203 6.54 -3.77 8.63
C TRP A 203 5.08 -3.32 8.79
N GLY A 204 4.12 -4.24 8.80
CA GLY A 204 2.71 -3.95 9.00
C GLY A 204 1.99 -3.37 7.78
N LEU A 205 2.58 -3.49 6.59
CA LEU A 205 1.98 -3.08 5.33
C LEU A 205 1.16 -4.22 4.75
N HIS A 206 -0.09 -3.94 4.38
CA HIS A 206 -1.00 -4.90 3.75
C HIS A 206 -1.03 -4.71 2.24
N ASP A 207 -1.43 -5.78 1.55
CA ASP A 207 -1.72 -5.80 0.12
C ASP A 207 -0.56 -5.23 -0.73
N MET A 208 0.69 -5.47 -0.28
CA MET A 208 1.89 -5.11 -1.06
C MET A 208 2.08 -6.03 -2.26
N LEU A 209 1.36 -7.15 -2.29
CA LEU A 209 1.35 -8.13 -3.38
C LEU A 209 -0.10 -8.41 -3.74
N GLY A 210 -0.41 -8.43 -5.03
CA GLY A 210 -1.76 -8.69 -5.54
C GLY A 210 -2.74 -7.54 -5.26
N ASN A 211 -4.01 -7.84 -5.23
CA ASN A 211 -5.13 -6.92 -5.15
C ASN A 211 -5.11 -5.91 -6.31
N VAL A 212 -4.51 -4.73 -6.16
CA VAL A 212 -4.22 -3.83 -7.28
C VAL A 212 -2.73 -3.54 -7.38
N ALA A 213 -2.17 -3.61 -8.59
CA ALA A 213 -0.81 -3.16 -8.84
C ALA A 213 -0.73 -1.63 -8.68
N GLU A 214 0.36 -1.12 -8.11
CA GLU A 214 0.46 0.25 -7.65
C GLU A 214 1.43 1.08 -8.49
N TRP A 215 0.99 2.26 -8.95
CA TRP A 215 1.84 3.18 -9.70
C TRP A 215 3.06 3.62 -8.92
N CYS A 216 4.24 3.38 -9.49
CA CYS A 216 5.54 3.77 -8.97
C CYS A 216 6.35 4.52 -10.02
N VAL A 217 7.30 5.35 -9.56
CA VAL A 217 8.18 6.15 -10.42
C VAL A 217 9.55 5.45 -10.53
N ARG A 218 10.00 5.20 -11.76
CA ARG A 218 11.36 4.76 -12.04
C ARG A 218 12.36 5.91 -11.92
N GLU A 219 13.66 5.61 -11.90
CA GLU A 219 14.73 6.62 -11.84
C GLU A 219 14.74 7.57 -13.05
N ASP A 220 14.31 7.11 -14.21
CA ASP A 220 14.21 7.92 -15.43
C ASP A 220 12.91 8.77 -15.47
N GLY A 221 12.10 8.72 -14.42
CA GLY A 221 10.84 9.45 -14.30
C GLY A 221 9.65 8.77 -14.98
N THR A 222 9.83 7.64 -15.63
CA THR A 222 8.72 6.86 -16.20
C THR A 222 7.92 6.16 -15.10
N LEU A 223 6.66 5.85 -15.37
CA LEU A 223 5.75 5.20 -14.44
C LEU A 223 5.55 3.74 -14.79
N VAL A 224 5.49 2.90 -13.76
CA VAL A 224 5.27 1.46 -13.85
C VAL A 224 4.37 1.02 -12.70
N ALA A 225 3.51 0.03 -12.89
CA ALA A 225 2.73 -0.57 -11.83
C ALA A 225 3.48 -1.76 -11.21
N MET A 226 3.49 -1.85 -9.87
CA MET A 226 4.26 -2.83 -9.10
C MET A 226 3.34 -3.80 -8.37
N GLY A 227 3.82 -5.03 -8.11
CA GLY A 227 3.21 -5.97 -7.16
C GLY A 227 2.30 -7.03 -7.76
N GLY A 228 1.83 -6.85 -8.99
CA GLY A 228 0.77 -7.65 -9.59
C GLY A 228 -0.61 -7.30 -9.02
N GLY A 229 -1.67 -7.83 -9.61
CA GLY A 229 -3.05 -7.56 -9.23
C GLY A 229 -3.90 -8.82 -9.08
N PHE A 230 -5.18 -8.63 -8.83
CA PHE A 230 -6.14 -9.71 -8.59
C PHE A 230 -6.40 -10.61 -9.82
N GLU A 231 -6.04 -10.15 -11.02
CA GLU A 231 -6.19 -10.89 -12.27
C GLU A 231 -4.95 -11.74 -12.59
N ASP A 232 -3.82 -11.50 -11.91
CA ASP A 232 -2.54 -12.09 -12.23
C ASP A 232 -2.37 -13.50 -11.62
N ALA A 233 -1.59 -14.34 -12.30
CA ALA A 233 -1.21 -15.66 -11.80
C ALA A 233 -0.20 -15.53 -10.64
N ALA A 234 -0.11 -16.57 -9.80
CA ALA A 234 0.75 -16.55 -8.61
C ALA A 234 2.23 -16.25 -8.91
N GLU A 235 2.73 -16.68 -10.07
CA GLU A 235 4.10 -16.42 -10.53
C GLU A 235 4.39 -14.96 -10.87
N ASP A 236 3.34 -14.18 -11.18
CA ASP A 236 3.43 -12.77 -11.56
C ASP A 236 3.15 -11.82 -10.39
N VAL A 237 2.74 -12.36 -9.22
CA VAL A 237 2.46 -11.57 -8.02
C VAL A 237 3.64 -11.65 -7.05
N HIS A 238 4.57 -10.68 -7.15
CA HIS A 238 5.77 -10.63 -6.32
C HIS A 238 6.36 -9.20 -6.25
N ALA A 239 7.29 -8.98 -5.31
CA ALA A 239 7.85 -7.66 -5.03
C ALA A 239 8.66 -7.03 -6.18
N ASP A 240 9.10 -7.80 -7.15
CA ASP A 240 9.83 -7.33 -8.34
C ASP A 240 8.96 -7.34 -9.60
N ALA A 241 7.64 -7.66 -9.50
CA ALA A 241 6.71 -7.62 -10.61
C ALA A 241 6.52 -6.17 -11.09
N GLN A 242 6.67 -5.94 -12.39
CA GLN A 242 6.54 -4.64 -13.03
C GLN A 242 5.68 -4.77 -14.28
N VAL A 243 4.66 -3.93 -14.39
CA VAL A 243 3.78 -3.87 -15.55
C VAL A 243 3.70 -2.44 -16.06
N GLU A 244 4.04 -2.24 -17.33
CA GLU A 244 3.93 -0.94 -17.99
C GLU A 244 2.52 -0.72 -18.54
N TYR A 245 2.15 0.56 -18.67
CA TYR A 245 0.91 0.92 -19.34
C TYR A 245 0.85 0.30 -20.73
N THR A 246 -0.30 -0.26 -21.06
CA THR A 246 -0.59 -0.77 -22.39
C THR A 246 -1.92 -0.21 -22.90
N PRO A 247 -2.05 0.12 -24.20
CA PRO A 247 -3.33 0.54 -24.79
C PRO A 247 -4.48 -0.45 -24.59
N LYS A 248 -4.19 -1.72 -24.31
CA LYS A 248 -5.19 -2.74 -23.96
C LYS A 248 -6.01 -2.39 -22.74
N TRP A 249 -5.43 -1.62 -21.79
CA TRP A 249 -6.13 -1.15 -20.58
C TRP A 249 -7.22 -0.11 -20.85
N GLN A 250 -7.29 0.40 -22.09
CA GLN A 250 -8.37 1.28 -22.57
C GLN A 250 -9.11 0.72 -23.80
N ARG A 251 -9.01 -0.59 -24.04
CA ARG A 251 -9.60 -1.21 -25.25
C ARG A 251 -11.10 -0.95 -25.35
N ASP A 252 -11.83 -1.12 -24.25
CA ASP A 252 -13.29 -1.06 -24.21
C ASP A 252 -13.83 0.34 -23.87
N ASP A 253 -12.99 1.37 -23.83
CA ASP A 253 -13.41 2.76 -23.73
C ASP A 253 -14.02 3.18 -25.09
N PRO A 254 -15.32 3.54 -25.15
CA PRO A 254 -15.99 3.94 -26.38
C PRO A 254 -15.66 5.36 -26.83
N GLN A 255 -14.97 6.16 -26.01
CA GLN A 255 -14.64 7.54 -26.33
C GLN A 255 -13.56 7.62 -27.41
N ASP A 256 -13.67 8.64 -28.30
CA ASP A 256 -12.63 9.00 -29.25
C ASP A 256 -12.41 10.52 -29.20
N PRO A 257 -11.25 11.01 -28.77
CA PRO A 257 -10.12 10.23 -28.23
C PRO A 257 -10.45 9.56 -26.89
N LYS A 258 -9.73 8.44 -26.59
CA LYS A 258 -9.88 7.71 -25.32
C LYS A 258 -9.77 8.62 -24.12
N GLY A 259 -10.48 8.29 -23.05
CA GLY A 259 -10.44 9.00 -21.78
C GLY A 259 -9.04 9.07 -21.19
N LYS A 260 -8.72 10.18 -20.53
CA LYS A 260 -7.36 10.44 -19.99
C LYS A 260 -7.24 10.16 -18.49
N SER A 261 -8.37 9.97 -17.80
CA SER A 261 -8.39 9.80 -16.34
C SER A 261 -8.56 8.35 -15.91
N TRP A 262 -9.29 7.57 -16.67
CA TRP A 262 -9.75 6.24 -16.28
C TRP A 262 -9.39 5.20 -17.33
N MET A 263 -9.09 4.00 -16.86
CA MET A 263 -8.84 2.84 -17.73
C MET A 263 -10.05 1.92 -17.77
N SER A 264 -10.58 1.64 -18.97
CA SER A 264 -11.74 0.77 -19.15
C SER A 264 -11.44 -0.71 -18.80
N ASN A 265 -10.19 -1.14 -18.88
CA ASN A 265 -9.73 -2.51 -18.63
C ASN A 265 -8.58 -2.57 -17.62
N GLY A 266 -8.45 -1.57 -16.75
CA GLY A 266 -7.35 -1.45 -15.79
C GLY A 266 -7.82 -1.47 -14.34
N ALA A 267 -8.86 -2.22 -13.99
CA ALA A 267 -9.38 -2.29 -12.63
C ALA A 267 -8.35 -2.77 -11.61
N HIS A 268 -7.37 -3.54 -12.07
CA HIS A 268 -6.25 -4.08 -11.30
C HIS A 268 -5.10 -3.07 -11.08
N ILE A 269 -5.27 -1.80 -11.45
CA ILE A 269 -4.23 -0.76 -11.32
C ILE A 269 -4.73 0.35 -10.42
N GLY A 270 -4.01 0.57 -9.33
CA GLY A 270 -4.29 1.58 -8.31
C GLY A 270 -3.04 2.38 -7.92
N LEU A 271 -3.00 2.83 -6.67
CA LEU A 271 -1.86 3.58 -6.14
C LEU A 271 -1.73 3.41 -4.62
N ARG A 272 -0.54 3.70 -4.13
CA ARG A 272 -0.21 3.88 -2.72
C ARG A 272 0.59 5.16 -2.58
N VAL A 273 0.36 5.93 -1.51
CA VAL A 273 1.04 7.20 -1.30
C VAL A 273 2.31 7.04 -0.49
N VAL A 274 3.30 7.89 -0.80
CA VAL A 274 4.47 8.14 0.05
C VAL A 274 4.44 9.60 0.51
N ARG A 275 4.80 9.83 1.78
CA ARG A 275 5.03 11.16 2.35
C ARG A 275 6.50 11.29 2.74
N GLU A 276 7.11 12.38 2.34
CA GLU A 276 8.44 12.78 2.81
C GLU A 276 8.35 13.34 4.24
N ASP A 277 9.44 13.22 5.02
CA ASP A 277 9.53 13.77 6.38
C ASP A 277 9.47 15.31 6.40
#